data_e0c01c0f08a931aa8e4ea2ec22078ced
#
_entry.id   e0c01c0f08a931aa8e4ea2ec22078ced
#
_cell.length_a   1.000
_cell.length_b   1.000
_cell.length_c   1.000
_cell.angle_alpha   90.00
_cell.angle_beta   90.00
_cell.angle_gamma   90.00
#
_symmetry.space_group_name_H-M   'P 1'
#
loop_
_entity.id
_entity.type
_entity.pdbx_description
1 polymer ?
#
loop_
_entity_poly.entity_id
_entity_poly.type
_entity_poly.pdbx_seq_one_letter_code
_entity_poly.pdbx_strand_id
1 'polypeptide(L)'
;VDEVDVVVLGTGAAGLTAAVIAHDGGARVAVYEKADQVGGTTAWSGGQVWIPNNPHMADVGVEDSRDKALTYIMSLSRDMLELRLVEAFVDAGPAMVEHLEAKTPVTFYAVPGMPDYHPEFPGGSPGGGRTLECPIYPFDELGEWADRVTPSPYFPDPHIT
;
A
#
# COMPACT_ATOMS: atom_id res chain seq x y z
N VAL A 1 20.86 -23.32 9.99
CA VAL A 1 20.06 -22.09 10.02
C VAL A 1 20.71 -21.17 9.02
N ASP A 2 20.01 -20.90 7.93
CA ASP A 2 20.52 -19.96 6.93
C ASP A 2 20.59 -18.57 7.57
N GLU A 3 21.76 -17.95 7.43
CA GLU A 3 22.01 -16.62 7.96
C GLU A 3 21.34 -15.59 7.03
N VAL A 4 20.48 -14.72 7.57
CA VAL A 4 19.79 -13.69 6.83
C VAL A 4 20.08 -12.31 7.42
N ASP A 5 19.99 -11.29 6.59
CA ASP A 5 20.28 -9.90 6.99
C ASP A 5 19.02 -9.19 7.51
N VAL A 6 17.85 -9.58 7.00
CA VAL A 6 16.55 -9.03 7.38
C VAL A 6 15.53 -10.13 7.59
N VAL A 7 14.80 -10.05 8.70
CA VAL A 7 13.65 -10.89 8.99
C VAL A 7 12.40 -10.03 8.96
N VAL A 8 11.44 -10.42 8.12
CA VAL A 8 10.12 -9.79 8.03
C VAL A 8 9.09 -10.70 8.67
N LEU A 9 8.27 -10.16 9.57
CA LEU A 9 7.21 -10.89 10.24
C LEU A 9 5.84 -10.44 9.69
N GLY A 10 5.19 -11.33 8.97
CA GLY A 10 3.89 -11.11 8.31
C GLY A 10 4.00 -10.87 6.81
N THR A 11 2.97 -11.34 6.09
CA THR A 11 2.86 -11.31 4.62
C THR A 11 1.74 -10.38 4.13
N GLY A 12 1.27 -9.46 4.95
CA GLY A 12 0.43 -8.37 4.48
C GLY A 12 1.23 -7.38 3.63
N ALA A 13 0.55 -6.39 3.03
CA ALA A 13 1.17 -5.41 2.12
C ALA A 13 2.43 -4.76 2.70
N ALA A 14 2.40 -4.34 3.96
CA ALA A 14 3.55 -3.70 4.60
C ALA A 14 4.76 -4.65 4.71
N GLY A 15 4.54 -5.91 5.10
CA GLY A 15 5.60 -6.90 5.21
C GLY A 15 6.21 -7.24 3.85
N LEU A 16 5.38 -7.51 2.86
CA LEU A 16 5.85 -7.83 1.50
C LEU A 16 6.58 -6.64 0.85
N THR A 17 6.07 -5.42 1.02
CA THR A 17 6.76 -4.20 0.56
C THR A 17 8.13 -4.06 1.21
N ALA A 18 8.22 -4.23 2.53
CA ALA A 18 9.49 -4.18 3.24
C ALA A 18 10.47 -5.26 2.76
N ALA A 19 9.97 -6.47 2.50
CA ALA A 19 10.79 -7.57 1.98
C ALA A 19 11.35 -7.27 0.58
N VAL A 20 10.53 -6.76 -0.32
CA VAL A 20 10.95 -6.37 -1.68
C VAL A 20 12.01 -5.28 -1.62
N ILE A 21 11.76 -4.21 -0.87
CA ILE A 21 12.71 -3.09 -0.76
C ILE A 21 14.05 -3.55 -0.14
N ALA A 22 14.01 -4.36 0.90
CA ALA A 22 15.23 -4.88 1.53
C ALA A 22 16.02 -5.80 0.57
N HIS A 23 15.32 -6.66 -0.18
CA HIS A 23 15.92 -7.54 -1.18
C HIS A 23 16.57 -6.74 -2.31
N ASP A 24 15.88 -5.75 -2.84
CA ASP A 24 16.43 -4.87 -3.89
C ASP A 24 17.63 -4.05 -3.40
N GLY A 25 17.69 -3.77 -2.11
CA GLY A 25 18.86 -3.20 -1.44
C GLY A 25 20.03 -4.19 -1.26
N GLY A 26 19.88 -5.43 -1.71
CA GLY A 26 20.93 -6.46 -1.66
C GLY A 26 20.92 -7.31 -0.38
N ALA A 27 19.91 -7.16 0.49
CA ALA A 27 19.79 -7.95 1.70
C ALA A 27 19.25 -9.37 1.41
N ARG A 28 19.75 -10.35 2.17
CA ARG A 28 19.14 -11.69 2.23
C ARG A 28 17.94 -11.61 3.18
N VAL A 29 16.75 -11.81 2.66
CA VAL A 29 15.50 -11.61 3.40
C VAL A 29 14.84 -12.95 3.69
N ALA A 30 14.37 -13.13 4.94
CA ALA A 30 13.44 -14.19 5.30
C ALA A 30 12.10 -13.58 5.72
N VAL A 31 11.01 -14.11 5.18
CA VAL A 31 9.66 -13.72 5.53
C VAL A 31 8.96 -14.84 6.26
N TYR A 32 8.39 -14.54 7.42
CA TYR A 32 7.64 -15.49 8.24
C TYR A 32 6.21 -15.05 8.38
N GLU A 33 5.28 -15.98 8.15
CA GLU A 33 3.86 -15.78 8.36
C GLU A 33 3.37 -16.64 9.55
N LYS A 34 2.52 -16.04 10.38
CA LYS A 34 1.94 -16.72 11.54
C LYS A 34 0.81 -17.69 11.15
N ALA A 35 0.06 -17.32 10.10
CA ALA A 35 -1.04 -18.14 9.60
C ALA A 35 -0.53 -19.23 8.65
N ASP A 36 -1.37 -20.22 8.38
CA ASP A 36 -1.08 -21.27 7.40
C ASP A 36 -1.08 -20.76 5.95
N GLN A 37 -1.67 -19.59 5.72
CA GLN A 37 -1.75 -18.93 4.41
C GLN A 37 -1.21 -17.50 4.48
N VAL A 38 -0.69 -17.02 3.35
CA VAL A 38 -0.14 -15.66 3.22
C VAL A 38 -1.22 -14.63 2.89
N GLY A 39 -0.92 -13.36 3.13
CA GLY A 39 -1.76 -12.23 2.72
C GLY A 39 -2.28 -11.36 3.86
N GLY A 40 -2.48 -11.91 5.04
CA GLY A 40 -2.98 -11.19 6.21
C GLY A 40 -4.31 -10.46 5.91
N THR A 41 -4.56 -9.37 6.61
CA THR A 41 -5.77 -8.55 6.39
C THR A 41 -5.80 -7.89 5.00
N THR A 42 -4.65 -7.72 4.37
CA THR A 42 -4.56 -7.15 3.01
C THR A 42 -5.31 -8.01 2.00
N ALA A 43 -5.19 -9.34 2.08
CA ALA A 43 -5.91 -10.26 1.19
C ALA A 43 -7.43 -10.24 1.39
N TRP A 44 -7.92 -9.71 2.51
CA TRP A 44 -9.34 -9.55 2.79
C TRP A 44 -9.90 -8.18 2.40
N SER A 45 -9.01 -7.24 2.14
CA SER A 45 -9.39 -5.87 1.79
C SER A 45 -9.70 -5.75 0.30
N GLY A 46 -10.25 -4.59 -0.09
CA GLY A 46 -10.41 -4.24 -1.50
C GLY A 46 -9.11 -3.88 -2.22
N GLY A 47 -7.95 -3.98 -1.56
CA GLY A 47 -6.64 -3.73 -2.16
C GLY A 47 -6.29 -2.26 -2.37
N GLN A 48 -7.14 -1.33 -1.96
CA GLN A 48 -6.86 0.10 -2.06
C GLN A 48 -5.80 0.54 -1.05
N VAL A 49 -4.93 1.45 -1.49
CA VAL A 49 -3.96 2.11 -0.62
C VAL A 49 -4.14 3.63 -0.69
N TRP A 50 -4.01 4.30 0.46
CA TRP A 50 -4.12 5.75 0.53
C TRP A 50 -2.73 6.36 0.66
N ILE A 51 -2.25 7.00 -0.41
CA ILE A 51 -0.92 7.61 -0.50
C ILE A 51 -1.09 9.06 -0.95
N PRO A 52 -0.91 10.03 -0.06
CA PRO A 52 -0.99 11.43 -0.44
C PRO A 52 0.24 11.83 -1.25
N ASN A 53 0.08 12.86 -2.09
CA ASN A 53 1.13 13.39 -2.96
C ASN A 53 1.78 12.31 -3.85
N ASN A 54 1.00 11.28 -4.24
CA ASN A 54 1.47 10.20 -5.09
C ASN A 54 1.64 10.66 -6.56
N PRO A 55 2.45 9.95 -7.37
CA PRO A 55 2.74 10.36 -8.75
C PRO A 55 1.52 10.35 -9.69
N HIS A 56 0.45 9.61 -9.35
CA HIS A 56 -0.74 9.46 -10.19
C HIS A 56 -1.82 10.52 -9.97
N MET A 57 -1.66 11.44 -9.01
CA MET A 57 -2.67 12.47 -8.74
C MET A 57 -2.92 13.40 -9.92
N ALA A 58 -1.87 13.70 -10.69
CA ALA A 58 -1.98 14.51 -11.88
C ALA A 58 -2.84 13.86 -12.99
N ASP A 59 -2.87 12.53 -13.06
CA ASP A 59 -3.63 11.76 -14.06
C ASP A 59 -5.14 11.96 -13.90
N VAL A 60 -5.57 12.29 -12.68
CA VAL A 60 -6.98 12.60 -12.34
C VAL A 60 -7.25 14.10 -12.15
N GLY A 61 -6.28 14.95 -12.52
CA GLY A 61 -6.42 16.41 -12.49
C GLY A 61 -6.44 17.00 -11.08
N VAL A 62 -5.85 16.32 -10.10
CA VAL A 62 -5.80 16.76 -8.70
C VAL A 62 -4.36 17.13 -8.33
N GLU A 63 -4.19 18.33 -7.74
CA GLU A 63 -2.91 18.77 -7.18
C GLU A 63 -2.86 18.49 -5.68
N ASP A 64 -1.75 17.94 -5.24
CA ASP A 64 -1.46 17.73 -3.82
C ASP A 64 -0.04 18.23 -3.49
N SER A 65 0.28 18.23 -2.20
CA SER A 65 1.60 18.57 -1.72
C SER A 65 1.88 17.92 -0.37
N ARG A 66 3.16 17.81 -0.04
CA ARG A 66 3.62 17.36 1.27
C ARG A 66 2.92 18.12 2.41
N ASP A 67 2.90 19.44 2.34
CA ASP A 67 2.35 20.29 3.41
C ASP A 67 0.83 20.11 3.53
N LYS A 68 0.13 19.97 2.42
CA LYS A 68 -1.31 19.69 2.39
C LYS A 68 -1.61 18.32 3.01
N ALA A 69 -0.83 17.30 2.67
CA ALA A 69 -0.94 15.96 3.23
C ALA A 69 -0.69 15.93 4.74
N LEU A 70 0.40 16.57 5.21
CA LEU A 70 0.70 16.69 6.62
C LEU A 70 -0.41 17.42 7.38
N THR A 71 -0.90 18.54 6.84
CA THR A 71 -1.99 19.31 7.42
C THR A 71 -3.24 18.44 7.60
N TYR A 72 -3.60 17.65 6.58
CA TYR A 72 -4.75 16.78 6.64
C TYR A 72 -4.59 15.71 7.73
N ILE A 73 -3.51 14.94 7.70
CA ILE A 73 -3.29 13.86 8.66
C ILE A 73 -3.26 14.40 10.09
N MET A 74 -2.55 15.51 10.31
CA MET A 74 -2.47 16.12 11.64
C MET A 74 -3.81 16.69 12.09
N SER A 75 -4.66 17.17 11.19
CA SER A 75 -6.02 17.62 11.54
C SER A 75 -6.92 16.50 12.07
N LEU A 76 -6.65 15.25 11.66
CA LEU A 76 -7.34 14.05 12.11
C LEU A 76 -6.76 13.48 13.43
N SER A 77 -5.56 13.89 13.78
CA SER A 77 -4.72 13.19 14.79
C SER A 77 -5.28 13.27 16.21
N ARG A 78 -6.05 14.32 16.55
CA ARG A 78 -6.49 14.60 17.93
C ARG A 78 -5.35 14.46 18.95
N ASP A 79 -4.16 14.94 18.60
CA ASP A 79 -2.93 14.86 19.39
C ASP A 79 -2.42 13.43 19.69
N MET A 80 -2.92 12.42 18.95
CA MET A 80 -2.50 11.02 19.12
C MET A 80 -1.39 10.57 18.20
N LEU A 81 -1.04 11.37 17.18
CA LEU A 81 -0.02 11.02 16.19
C LEU A 81 1.29 11.77 16.47
N GLU A 82 2.39 11.04 16.34
CA GLU A 82 3.72 11.66 16.36
C GLU A 82 4.06 12.23 14.97
N LEU A 83 4.30 13.54 14.90
CA LEU A 83 4.60 14.25 13.66
C LEU A 83 5.70 13.56 12.84
N ARG A 84 6.79 13.12 13.47
CA ARG A 84 7.89 12.44 12.79
C ARG A 84 7.48 11.18 12.03
N LEU A 85 6.47 10.44 12.53
CA LEU A 85 5.96 9.25 11.86
C LEU A 85 5.06 9.61 10.69
N VAL A 86 4.29 10.69 10.83
CA VAL A 86 3.47 11.23 9.74
C VAL A 86 4.35 11.76 8.62
N GLU A 87 5.41 12.50 8.96
CA GLU A 87 6.40 12.96 7.98
C GLU A 87 7.06 11.80 7.24
N ALA A 88 7.52 10.78 7.96
CA ALA A 88 8.10 9.59 7.35
C ALA A 88 7.13 8.88 6.39
N PHE A 89 5.85 8.79 6.74
CA PHE A 89 4.83 8.20 5.88
C PHE A 89 4.60 9.03 4.61
N VAL A 90 4.43 10.35 4.76
CA VAL A 90 4.19 11.25 3.62
C VAL A 90 5.39 11.34 2.68
N ASP A 91 6.60 11.30 3.24
CA ASP A 91 7.84 11.38 2.46
C ASP A 91 8.17 10.05 1.76
N ALA A 92 7.90 8.91 2.41
CA ALA A 92 8.20 7.60 1.84
C ALA A 92 7.11 7.07 0.88
N GLY A 93 5.86 7.50 1.04
CA GLY A 93 4.73 6.97 0.28
C GLY A 93 4.88 7.06 -1.24
N PRO A 94 5.15 8.25 -1.82
CA PRO A 94 5.36 8.39 -3.26
C PRO A 94 6.52 7.54 -3.78
N ALA A 95 7.66 7.56 -3.08
CA ALA A 95 8.83 6.77 -3.46
C ALA A 95 8.58 5.26 -3.40
N MET A 96 7.75 4.80 -2.47
CA MET A 96 7.32 3.40 -2.39
C MET A 96 6.47 3.01 -3.61
N VAL A 97 5.53 3.85 -4.05
CA VAL A 97 4.73 3.62 -5.26
C VAL A 97 5.65 3.48 -6.47
N GLU A 98 6.52 4.45 -6.71
CA GLU A 98 7.48 4.44 -7.82
C GLU A 98 8.39 3.19 -7.78
N HIS A 99 8.87 2.81 -6.61
CA HIS A 99 9.74 1.64 -6.45
C HIS A 99 9.00 0.33 -6.79
N LEU A 100 7.79 0.14 -6.27
CA LEU A 100 7.01 -1.06 -6.55
C LEU A 100 6.67 -1.19 -8.03
N GLU A 101 6.27 -0.10 -8.68
CA GLU A 101 5.98 -0.09 -10.13
C GLU A 101 7.22 -0.37 -10.98
N ALA A 102 8.39 0.10 -10.55
CA ALA A 102 9.64 -0.12 -11.28
C ALA A 102 10.23 -1.53 -11.08
N LYS A 103 9.91 -2.21 -9.99
CA LYS A 103 10.60 -3.44 -9.55
C LYS A 103 9.72 -4.68 -9.46
N THR A 104 8.40 -4.50 -9.54
CA THR A 104 7.43 -5.60 -9.43
C THR A 104 6.38 -5.47 -10.53
N PRO A 105 5.53 -6.50 -10.76
CA PRO A 105 4.37 -6.38 -11.65
C PRO A 105 3.26 -5.47 -11.12
N VAL A 106 3.36 -4.98 -9.88
CA VAL A 106 2.35 -4.08 -9.31
C VAL A 106 2.36 -2.76 -10.05
N THR A 107 1.18 -2.32 -10.46
CA THR A 107 0.92 -0.98 -10.98
C THR A 107 -0.21 -0.34 -10.20
N PHE A 108 -0.23 0.99 -10.17
CA PHE A 108 -1.25 1.73 -9.47
C PHE A 108 -1.95 2.71 -10.41
N TYR A 109 -3.18 3.05 -10.07
CA TYR A 109 -3.87 4.19 -10.67
C TYR A 109 -4.66 4.95 -9.59
N ALA A 110 -4.69 6.27 -9.71
CA ALA A 110 -5.47 7.10 -8.80
C ALA A 110 -6.97 6.93 -9.08
N VAL A 111 -7.76 6.79 -8.02
CA VAL A 111 -9.22 6.67 -8.15
C VAL A 111 -9.83 8.07 -8.33
N PRO A 112 -10.40 8.39 -9.51
CA PRO A 112 -10.95 9.71 -9.77
C PRO A 112 -12.20 9.94 -8.91
N GLY A 113 -12.32 11.15 -8.36
CA GLY A 113 -13.52 11.57 -7.63
C GLY A 113 -13.79 10.82 -6.31
N MET A 114 -12.87 10.00 -5.84
CA MET A 114 -12.96 9.35 -4.53
C MET A 114 -12.32 10.25 -3.46
N PRO A 115 -13.13 11.02 -2.70
CA PRO A 115 -12.58 11.98 -1.75
C PRO A 115 -11.93 11.30 -0.55
N ASP A 116 -11.14 12.05 0.19
CA ASP A 116 -10.75 11.63 1.54
C ASP A 116 -11.97 11.38 2.42
N TYR A 117 -11.84 10.60 3.49
CA TYR A 117 -12.96 10.34 4.41
C TYR A 117 -13.51 11.60 5.09
N HIS A 118 -12.67 12.61 5.25
CA HIS A 118 -13.02 13.90 5.81
C HIS A 118 -12.50 15.02 4.91
N PRO A 119 -13.04 15.16 3.68
CA PRO A 119 -12.52 16.12 2.71
C PRO A 119 -12.73 17.57 3.14
N GLU A 120 -13.62 17.82 4.10
CA GLU A 120 -13.90 19.10 4.72
C GLU A 120 -12.83 19.59 5.70
N PHE A 121 -11.93 18.68 6.13
CA PHE A 121 -10.88 19.03 7.08
C PHE A 121 -9.71 19.75 6.39
N PRO A 122 -8.93 20.56 7.13
CA PRO A 122 -7.78 21.26 6.58
C PRO A 122 -6.84 20.31 5.84
N GLY A 123 -6.49 20.63 4.61
CA GLY A 123 -5.65 19.79 3.75
C GLY A 123 -6.32 18.58 3.12
N GLY A 124 -7.63 18.39 3.34
CA GLY A 124 -8.41 17.32 2.69
C GLY A 124 -8.47 17.45 1.18
N SER A 125 -8.65 16.34 0.48
CA SER A 125 -8.80 16.27 -0.98
C SER A 125 -10.23 15.86 -1.37
N PRO A 126 -11.10 16.82 -1.69
CA PRO A 126 -12.46 16.51 -2.13
C PRO A 126 -12.51 15.94 -3.55
N GLY A 127 -11.51 16.20 -4.37
CA GLY A 127 -11.38 15.70 -5.75
C GLY A 127 -10.84 14.28 -5.85
N GLY A 128 -10.44 13.68 -4.74
CA GLY A 128 -9.83 12.35 -4.71
C GLY A 128 -8.34 12.36 -5.03
N GLY A 129 -7.85 11.31 -5.68
CA GLY A 129 -6.48 11.18 -6.15
C GLY A 129 -5.50 10.55 -5.15
N ARG A 130 -5.76 10.64 -3.84
CA ARG A 130 -4.90 10.02 -2.80
C ARG A 130 -5.12 8.52 -2.67
N THR A 131 -6.30 8.04 -2.99
CA THR A 131 -6.60 6.61 -3.04
C THR A 131 -6.11 6.03 -4.35
N LEU A 132 -5.28 5.00 -4.25
CA LEU A 132 -4.76 4.22 -5.37
C LEU A 132 -5.39 2.84 -5.36
N GLU A 133 -5.67 2.32 -6.54
CA GLU A 133 -6.04 0.93 -6.79
C GLU A 133 -4.98 0.25 -7.66
N CYS A 134 -4.91 -1.08 -7.54
CA CYS A 134 -4.18 -1.93 -8.46
C CYS A 134 -5.17 -2.56 -9.46
N PRO A 135 -4.78 -2.76 -10.72
CA PRO A 135 -5.51 -3.64 -11.62
C PRO A 135 -5.67 -5.05 -11.00
N ILE A 136 -6.72 -5.73 -11.41
CA ILE A 136 -6.91 -7.14 -11.03
C ILE A 136 -5.71 -7.94 -11.55
N TYR A 137 -5.02 -8.63 -10.67
CA TYR A 137 -3.91 -9.50 -11.03
C TYR A 137 -4.43 -10.91 -11.31
N PRO A 138 -4.09 -11.52 -12.46
CA PRO A 138 -4.52 -12.89 -12.77
C PRO A 138 -3.96 -13.86 -11.73
N PHE A 139 -4.85 -14.52 -10.99
CA PHE A 139 -4.48 -15.31 -9.82
C PHE A 139 -3.65 -16.55 -10.19
N ASP A 140 -3.87 -17.09 -11.39
CA ASP A 140 -3.10 -18.20 -11.96
C ASP A 140 -1.64 -17.86 -12.25
N GLU A 141 -1.32 -16.58 -12.44
CA GLU A 141 0.08 -16.12 -12.59
C GLU A 141 0.90 -16.25 -11.30
N LEU A 142 0.24 -16.41 -10.14
CA LEU A 142 0.90 -16.72 -8.88
C LEU A 142 1.47 -18.14 -8.83
N GLY A 143 1.10 -19.02 -9.77
CA GLY A 143 1.56 -20.40 -9.83
C GLY A 143 1.25 -21.16 -8.53
N GLU A 144 2.23 -21.83 -7.95
CA GLU A 144 2.05 -22.60 -6.71
C GLU A 144 1.65 -21.77 -5.48
N TRP A 145 1.82 -20.44 -5.55
CA TRP A 145 1.43 -19.52 -4.49
C TRP A 145 -0.07 -19.23 -4.45
N ALA A 146 -0.80 -19.47 -5.56
CA ALA A 146 -2.23 -19.22 -5.62
C ALA A 146 -3.01 -19.93 -4.49
N ASP A 147 -2.69 -21.20 -4.25
CA ASP A 147 -3.33 -22.00 -3.19
C ASP A 147 -2.87 -21.61 -1.77
N ARG A 148 -1.85 -20.77 -1.66
CA ARG A 148 -1.29 -20.31 -0.38
C ARG A 148 -1.77 -18.95 0.06
N VAL A 149 -2.48 -18.23 -0.80
CA VAL A 149 -3.04 -16.91 -0.46
C VAL A 149 -4.36 -17.09 0.29
N THR A 150 -4.52 -16.35 1.38
CA THR A 150 -5.76 -16.35 2.16
C THR A 150 -6.92 -15.83 1.29
N PRO A 151 -7.98 -16.63 1.03
CA PRO A 151 -9.13 -16.14 0.30
C PRO A 151 -9.91 -15.11 1.12
N SER A 152 -10.45 -14.09 0.44
CA SER A 152 -11.31 -13.12 1.09
C SER A 152 -12.63 -13.79 1.51
N PRO A 153 -13.09 -13.62 2.76
CA PRO A 153 -14.40 -14.13 3.18
C PRO A 153 -15.57 -13.43 2.49
N TYR A 154 -15.31 -12.26 1.90
CA TYR A 154 -16.31 -11.45 1.17
C TYR A 154 -16.33 -11.81 -0.32
N PHE A 155 -15.23 -12.29 -0.86
CA PHE A 155 -15.06 -12.69 -2.25
C PHE A 155 -14.38 -14.06 -2.26
N PRO A 156 -15.13 -15.14 -1.92
CA PRO A 156 -14.55 -16.48 -1.76
C PRO A 156 -14.12 -17.12 -3.08
N ASP A 157 -14.58 -16.59 -4.21
CA ASP A 157 -14.14 -17.05 -5.53
C ASP A 157 -12.94 -16.19 -6.00
N PRO A 158 -11.73 -16.76 -6.04
CA PRO A 158 -10.55 -16.04 -6.52
C PRO A 158 -10.59 -15.78 -8.03
N HIS A 159 -11.60 -16.30 -8.74
CA HIS A 159 -11.75 -16.15 -10.19
C HIS A 159 -12.77 -15.07 -10.58
N ILE A 160 -13.10 -14.13 -9.70
CA ILE A 160 -13.87 -12.95 -10.12
C ILE A 160 -12.99 -12.12 -11.04
N THR A 161 -13.20 -12.31 -12.33
CA THR A 161 -12.66 -11.48 -13.42
C THR A 161 -13.56 -10.28 -13.64
#